data_504cd1b68fb93db2ab136bb5badb256a
#
_entry.id   504cd1b68fb93db2ab136bb5badb256a
#
_cell.length_a   1.000
_cell.length_b   1.000
_cell.length_c   1.000
_cell.angle_alpha   90.00
_cell.angle_beta   90.00
_cell.angle_gamma   90.00
#
_symmetry.space_group_name_H-M   'P 1'
#
loop_
_entity.id
_entity.type
_entity.pdbx_description
1 polymer ?
#
loop_
_entity_poly.entity_id
_entity_poly.type
_entity_poly.pdbx_seq_one_letter_code
_entity_poly.pdbx_strand_id
1 'polypeptide(L)'
;MITKVNNTISFLKNLWVETFLNKTDKVSDITDNSVLNAAAYATAKVAQKAIKDVAIVEAQIFPETAAGDYLDRAASLFGVTARYGALGSSTYIRVYAEPGTTYTAGVNTFVSTNGVRFAIENSLTVGESGYGYVKVRSEAIGLFTNVDANSITTVNPIPQGHYECTNEYYAIGGRDKESDEMFRRRILNHQNVYATATIEKLTQIFQNFDNRILKIMFVGIMEDTFVHSHTVSDTERSRTFLRRVEDIA
;
A
#
# COMPACT_ATOMS: atom_id res chain seq x y z
N MET A 1 21.61 23.62 8.66
CA MET A 1 21.64 24.10 7.24
C MET A 1 22.87 23.49 6.61
N ILE A 2 22.74 22.41 5.86
CA ILE A 2 23.87 21.75 5.19
C ILE A 2 24.29 22.68 4.05
N THR A 3 25.49 23.21 4.12
CA THR A 3 26.05 24.08 3.09
C THR A 3 26.11 23.29 1.78
N LYS A 4 25.42 23.77 0.74
CA LYS A 4 25.39 23.12 -0.55
C LYS A 4 26.82 22.95 -1.07
N VAL A 5 27.35 21.73 -1.07
CA VAL A 5 28.74 21.45 -1.50
C VAL A 5 28.86 21.81 -2.97
N ASN A 6 29.82 22.64 -3.32
CA ASN A 6 30.08 22.97 -4.73
C ASN A 6 30.70 21.73 -5.40
N ASN A 7 29.94 21.09 -6.27
CA ASN A 7 30.29 19.86 -6.98
C ASN A 7 30.51 20.06 -8.47
N THR A 8 30.73 21.29 -8.92
CA THR A 8 31.08 21.55 -10.32
C THR A 8 32.45 20.97 -10.65
N ILE A 9 32.59 20.42 -11.87
CA ILE A 9 33.84 19.84 -12.31
C ILE A 9 34.99 20.87 -12.26
N SER A 10 34.69 22.10 -12.68
CA SER A 10 35.67 23.20 -12.63
C SER A 10 36.18 23.47 -11.21
N PHE A 11 35.26 23.52 -10.23
CA PHE A 11 35.63 23.73 -8.84
C PHE A 11 36.53 22.58 -8.30
N LEU A 12 36.11 21.34 -8.53
CA LEU A 12 36.84 20.15 -8.06
C LEU A 12 38.22 20.02 -8.75
N LYS A 13 38.27 20.34 -10.05
CA LYS A 13 39.52 20.39 -10.81
C LYS A 13 40.48 21.45 -10.24
N ASN A 14 40.01 22.67 -10.01
CA ASN A 14 40.83 23.76 -9.48
C ASN A 14 41.30 23.44 -8.06
N LEU A 15 40.45 22.89 -7.22
CA LEU A 15 40.83 22.44 -5.87
C LEU A 15 41.95 21.38 -5.92
N TRP A 16 41.84 20.42 -6.85
CA TRP A 16 42.85 19.39 -7.05
C TRP A 16 44.20 20.03 -7.49
N VAL A 17 44.15 20.91 -8.50
CA VAL A 17 45.34 21.61 -9.03
C VAL A 17 45.99 22.44 -7.94
N GLU A 18 45.23 23.25 -7.21
CA GLU A 18 45.76 24.05 -6.09
C GLU A 18 46.39 23.16 -5.02
N THR A 19 45.73 22.08 -4.62
CA THR A 19 46.26 21.15 -3.64
C THR A 19 47.56 20.49 -4.11
N PHE A 20 47.62 20.13 -5.39
CA PHE A 20 48.82 19.52 -6.00
C PHE A 20 49.98 20.50 -6.04
N LEU A 21 49.77 21.70 -6.54
CA LEU A 21 50.85 22.73 -6.64
C LEU A 21 51.36 23.20 -5.28
N ASN A 22 50.53 23.14 -4.24
CA ASN A 22 50.95 23.39 -2.87
C ASN A 22 51.88 22.30 -2.30
N LYS A 23 51.99 21.13 -2.93
CA LYS A 23 52.81 20.00 -2.50
C LYS A 23 54.09 19.83 -3.32
N THR A 24 54.18 20.38 -4.52
CA THR A 24 55.32 20.25 -5.40
C THR A 24 55.47 21.45 -6.33
N ASP A 25 56.67 21.91 -6.52
CA ASP A 25 57.09 22.94 -7.48
C ASP A 25 57.70 22.36 -8.77
N LYS A 26 57.84 21.02 -8.83
CA LYS A 26 58.52 20.33 -9.93
C LYS A 26 57.73 20.23 -11.22
N VAL A 27 56.42 20.39 -11.14
CA VAL A 27 55.51 20.30 -12.30
C VAL A 27 54.56 21.48 -12.22
N SER A 28 54.64 22.39 -13.19
CA SER A 28 53.83 23.61 -13.24
C SER A 28 52.95 23.73 -14.49
N ASP A 29 53.06 22.82 -15.45
CA ASP A 29 52.26 22.86 -16.66
C ASP A 29 50.83 22.35 -16.40
N ILE A 30 49.93 23.32 -16.34
CA ILE A 30 48.48 23.11 -16.15
C ILE A 30 47.64 23.50 -17.39
N THR A 31 48.30 23.61 -18.54
CA THR A 31 47.59 23.92 -19.80
C THR A 31 46.57 22.81 -20.15
N ASP A 32 45.58 23.13 -20.95
CA ASP A 32 44.47 22.22 -21.25
C ASP A 32 44.91 20.88 -21.86
N ASN A 33 46.06 20.84 -22.50
CA ASN A 33 46.65 19.64 -23.11
C ASN A 33 47.68 18.93 -22.24
N SER A 34 47.93 19.40 -21.02
CA SER A 34 48.90 18.77 -20.15
C SER A 34 48.36 17.48 -19.49
N VAL A 35 49.25 16.53 -19.23
CA VAL A 35 48.91 15.29 -18.50
C VAL A 35 48.36 15.60 -17.11
N LEU A 36 48.88 16.65 -16.47
CA LEU A 36 48.42 17.08 -15.16
C LEU A 36 46.97 17.56 -15.18
N ASN A 37 46.60 18.37 -16.21
CA ASN A 37 45.25 18.84 -16.38
C ASN A 37 44.27 17.68 -16.68
N ALA A 38 44.70 16.71 -17.50
CA ALA A 38 43.90 15.52 -17.78
C ALA A 38 43.67 14.67 -16.52
N ALA A 39 44.69 14.48 -15.67
CA ALA A 39 44.61 13.78 -14.39
C ALA A 39 43.69 14.52 -13.42
N ALA A 40 43.80 15.84 -13.32
CA ALA A 40 42.92 16.67 -12.49
C ALA A 40 41.46 16.56 -12.93
N TYR A 41 41.19 16.60 -14.23
CA TYR A 41 39.86 16.44 -14.77
C TYR A 41 39.27 15.06 -14.48
N ALA A 42 40.06 13.98 -14.69
CA ALA A 42 39.61 12.62 -14.40
C ALA A 42 39.26 12.44 -12.92
N THR A 43 40.11 12.93 -12.04
CA THR A 43 39.92 12.87 -10.58
C THR A 43 38.68 13.70 -10.16
N ALA A 44 38.51 14.90 -10.73
CA ALA A 44 37.34 15.74 -10.49
C ALA A 44 36.00 15.05 -10.94
N LYS A 45 36.04 14.32 -12.04
CA LYS A 45 34.88 13.53 -12.52
C LYS A 45 34.52 12.42 -11.54
N VAL A 46 35.51 11.67 -11.04
CA VAL A 46 35.29 10.61 -10.05
C VAL A 46 34.73 11.21 -8.75
N ALA A 47 35.34 12.29 -8.27
CA ALA A 47 34.88 12.98 -7.07
C ALA A 47 33.41 13.51 -7.24
N GLN A 48 33.11 14.11 -8.39
CA GLN A 48 31.75 14.57 -8.69
C GLN A 48 30.74 13.43 -8.66
N LYS A 49 31.10 12.27 -9.24
CA LYS A 49 30.23 11.09 -9.19
C LYS A 49 30.01 10.64 -7.75
N ALA A 50 31.06 10.52 -6.96
CA ALA A 50 30.97 10.12 -5.56
C ALA A 50 30.06 11.06 -4.74
N ILE A 51 30.20 12.38 -4.93
CA ILE A 51 29.34 13.37 -4.26
C ILE A 51 27.88 13.19 -4.67
N LYS A 52 27.60 12.95 -5.96
CA LYS A 52 26.24 12.69 -6.43
C LYS A 52 25.67 11.40 -5.85
N ASP A 53 26.46 10.35 -5.79
CA ASP A 53 26.04 9.07 -5.22
C ASP A 53 25.72 9.21 -3.72
N VAL A 54 26.53 9.96 -2.98
CA VAL A 54 26.26 10.29 -1.56
C VAL A 54 24.96 11.09 -1.41
N ALA A 55 24.72 12.08 -2.26
CA ALA A 55 23.49 12.87 -2.21
C ALA A 55 22.23 12.03 -2.50
N ILE A 56 22.34 11.03 -3.40
CA ILE A 56 21.26 10.06 -3.65
C ILE A 56 21.01 9.22 -2.40
N VAL A 57 22.06 8.71 -1.76
CA VAL A 57 21.93 7.92 -0.53
C VAL A 57 21.32 8.74 0.59
N GLU A 58 21.78 10.00 0.77
CA GLU A 58 21.20 10.92 1.76
C GLU A 58 19.69 11.12 1.54
N ALA A 59 19.27 11.33 0.29
CA ALA A 59 17.87 11.48 -0.05
C ALA A 59 17.04 10.20 0.21
N GLN A 60 17.67 9.03 0.27
CA GLN A 60 16.99 7.76 0.51
C GLN A 60 16.92 7.36 1.99
N ILE A 61 17.57 8.11 2.89
CA ILE A 61 17.56 7.83 4.34
C ILE A 61 16.24 8.29 4.97
N PHE A 62 15.69 9.40 4.51
CA PHE A 62 14.51 10.03 5.10
C PHE A 62 13.22 9.55 4.42
N PRO A 63 12.18 9.19 5.19
CA PRO A 63 10.90 8.75 4.61
C PRO A 63 10.28 9.75 3.64
N GLU A 64 10.50 11.07 3.85
CA GLU A 64 9.97 12.14 3.02
C GLU A 64 10.46 12.06 1.57
N THR A 65 11.70 11.61 1.37
CA THR A 65 12.37 11.59 0.07
C THR A 65 12.70 10.19 -0.43
N ALA A 66 12.68 9.19 0.44
CA ALA A 66 12.92 7.79 0.08
C ALA A 66 11.85 7.24 -0.86
N ALA A 67 12.22 6.30 -1.73
CA ALA A 67 11.32 5.63 -2.66
C ALA A 67 11.62 4.13 -2.76
N GLY A 68 10.62 3.34 -3.14
CA GLY A 68 10.75 1.90 -3.36
C GLY A 68 11.30 1.17 -2.13
N ASP A 69 12.31 0.31 -2.34
CA ASP A 69 12.92 -0.51 -1.29
C ASP A 69 13.56 0.30 -0.15
N TYR A 70 14.02 1.52 -0.44
CA TYR A 70 14.57 2.39 0.59
C TYR A 70 13.48 2.90 1.53
N LEU A 71 12.31 3.22 0.98
CA LEU A 71 11.16 3.59 1.79
C LEU A 71 10.67 2.41 2.64
N ASP A 72 10.73 1.19 2.11
CA ASP A 72 10.39 -0.04 2.84
C ASP A 72 11.36 -0.28 4.02
N ARG A 73 12.65 -0.03 3.82
CA ARG A 73 13.66 -0.10 4.89
C ARG A 73 13.47 1.01 5.92
N ALA A 74 13.20 2.24 5.48
CA ALA A 74 12.90 3.34 6.38
C ALA A 74 11.71 3.01 7.29
N ALA A 75 10.62 2.43 6.74
CA ALA A 75 9.46 2.03 7.52
C ALA A 75 9.78 1.10 8.68
N SER A 76 10.68 0.15 8.47
CA SER A 76 11.10 -0.80 9.51
C SER A 76 11.83 -0.11 10.67
N LEU A 77 12.60 0.95 10.40
CA LEU A 77 13.28 1.74 11.42
C LEU A 77 12.29 2.51 12.31
N PHE A 78 11.14 2.88 11.75
CA PHE A 78 10.07 3.58 12.48
C PHE A 78 9.01 2.65 13.08
N GLY A 79 9.22 1.34 13.02
CA GLY A 79 8.29 0.36 13.58
C GLY A 79 6.97 0.25 12.80
N VAL A 80 6.94 0.73 11.56
CA VAL A 80 5.78 0.62 10.68
C VAL A 80 5.79 -0.73 9.99
N THR A 81 4.64 -1.42 9.97
CA THR A 81 4.48 -2.69 9.26
C THR A 81 4.74 -2.52 7.77
N ALA A 82 5.19 -3.60 7.11
CA ALA A 82 5.41 -3.64 5.67
C ALA A 82 4.20 -3.10 4.88
N ARG A 83 4.43 -2.76 3.61
CA ARG A 83 3.38 -2.30 2.69
C ARG A 83 2.21 -3.27 2.65
N TYR A 84 1.01 -2.73 2.58
CA TYR A 84 -0.16 -3.53 2.30
C TYR A 84 -0.08 -4.09 0.88
N GLY A 85 -0.14 -5.42 0.76
CA GLY A 85 -0.17 -6.10 -0.52
C GLY A 85 -1.48 -5.86 -1.25
N ALA A 86 -1.45 -6.08 -2.58
CA ALA A 86 -2.67 -6.17 -3.36
C ALA A 86 -3.50 -7.38 -2.90
N LEU A 87 -4.82 -7.22 -2.88
CA LEU A 87 -5.77 -8.29 -2.55
C LEU A 87 -6.81 -8.41 -3.65
N GLY A 88 -7.36 -9.62 -3.78
CA GLY A 88 -8.52 -9.88 -4.61
C GLY A 88 -9.83 -9.67 -3.85
N SER A 89 -10.90 -9.41 -4.58
CA SER A 89 -12.25 -9.28 -4.04
C SER A 89 -12.89 -10.64 -3.75
N SER A 90 -13.91 -10.64 -2.90
CA SER A 90 -14.71 -11.81 -2.60
C SER A 90 -16.20 -11.46 -2.51
N THR A 91 -17.04 -12.43 -2.83
CA THR A 91 -18.52 -12.29 -2.71
C THR A 91 -19.15 -13.66 -2.59
N TYR A 92 -20.46 -13.67 -2.43
CA TYR A 92 -21.29 -14.87 -2.56
C TYR A 92 -22.04 -14.84 -3.89
N ILE A 93 -22.04 -15.97 -4.60
CA ILE A 93 -22.80 -16.17 -5.83
C ILE A 93 -23.97 -17.08 -5.50
N ARG A 94 -25.15 -16.64 -5.84
CA ARG A 94 -26.34 -17.46 -5.84
C ARG A 94 -26.40 -18.23 -7.16
N VAL A 95 -26.51 -19.54 -7.07
CA VAL A 95 -26.62 -20.44 -8.22
C VAL A 95 -27.98 -21.12 -8.19
N TYR A 96 -28.62 -21.24 -9.35
CA TYR A 96 -29.81 -22.02 -9.58
C TYR A 96 -29.47 -23.22 -10.43
N ALA A 97 -29.83 -24.42 -9.97
CA ALA A 97 -29.47 -25.65 -10.65
C ALA A 97 -30.39 -26.80 -10.19
N GLU A 98 -30.38 -27.90 -10.94
CA GLU A 98 -31.04 -29.14 -10.52
C GLU A 98 -30.49 -29.64 -9.17
N PRO A 99 -31.33 -30.22 -8.30
CA PRO A 99 -30.85 -30.91 -7.11
C PRO A 99 -29.79 -31.95 -7.43
N GLY A 100 -28.69 -31.94 -6.66
CA GLY A 100 -27.53 -32.80 -6.90
C GLY A 100 -26.46 -32.20 -7.79
N THR A 101 -26.69 -31.07 -8.48
CA THR A 101 -25.66 -30.35 -9.25
C THR A 101 -24.54 -29.88 -8.32
N THR A 102 -23.29 -30.17 -8.69
CA THR A 102 -22.13 -29.83 -7.87
C THR A 102 -21.24 -28.80 -8.56
N TYR A 103 -20.90 -27.77 -7.81
CA TYR A 103 -19.89 -26.76 -8.15
C TYR A 103 -18.60 -27.07 -7.38
N THR A 104 -17.58 -27.48 -8.08
CA THR A 104 -16.35 -28.00 -7.45
C THR A 104 -15.27 -26.93 -7.41
N ALA A 105 -14.70 -26.71 -6.22
CA ALA A 105 -13.54 -25.83 -6.04
C ALA A 105 -12.34 -26.34 -6.86
N GLY A 106 -11.65 -25.43 -7.55
CA GLY A 106 -10.53 -25.76 -8.42
C GLY A 106 -10.92 -26.27 -9.82
N VAL A 107 -12.22 -26.50 -10.08
CA VAL A 107 -12.72 -26.93 -11.39
C VAL A 107 -13.57 -25.83 -12.01
N ASN A 108 -14.61 -25.41 -11.30
CA ASN A 108 -15.54 -24.39 -11.79
C ASN A 108 -15.06 -22.98 -11.39
N THR A 109 -15.11 -22.05 -12.33
CA THR A 109 -14.77 -20.65 -12.15
C THR A 109 -15.94 -19.79 -12.59
N PHE A 110 -16.33 -18.81 -11.80
CA PHE A 110 -17.33 -17.83 -12.19
C PHE A 110 -16.67 -16.64 -12.87
N VAL A 111 -17.35 -16.06 -13.84
CA VAL A 111 -16.80 -14.95 -14.64
C VAL A 111 -17.80 -13.79 -14.65
N SER A 112 -17.29 -12.60 -14.36
CA SER A 112 -18.07 -11.38 -14.44
C SER A 112 -18.18 -10.87 -15.88
N THR A 113 -19.13 -9.98 -16.13
CA THR A 113 -19.30 -9.29 -17.41
C THR A 113 -18.05 -8.51 -17.84
N ASN A 114 -17.23 -8.09 -16.89
CA ASN A 114 -15.95 -7.40 -17.13
C ASN A 114 -14.77 -8.38 -17.32
N GLY A 115 -15.03 -9.69 -17.36
CA GLY A 115 -14.00 -10.71 -17.56
C GLY A 115 -13.20 -11.08 -16.31
N VAL A 116 -13.54 -10.57 -15.13
CA VAL A 116 -12.88 -10.95 -13.87
C VAL A 116 -13.31 -12.37 -13.49
N ARG A 117 -12.35 -13.23 -13.20
CA ARG A 117 -12.57 -14.63 -12.85
C ARG A 117 -12.57 -14.79 -11.32
N PHE A 118 -13.50 -15.60 -10.83
CA PHE A 118 -13.68 -15.89 -9.42
C PHE A 118 -13.62 -17.40 -9.18
N ALA A 119 -12.64 -17.83 -8.40
CA ALA A 119 -12.50 -19.21 -7.97
C ALA A 119 -13.40 -19.50 -6.78
N ILE A 120 -13.91 -20.73 -6.71
CA ILE A 120 -14.73 -21.23 -5.62
C ILE A 120 -13.83 -21.53 -4.41
N GLU A 121 -14.16 -21.00 -3.22
CA GLU A 121 -13.44 -21.33 -1.99
C GLU A 121 -13.82 -22.71 -1.45
N ASN A 122 -15.12 -23.04 -1.47
CA ASN A 122 -15.64 -24.31 -0.99
C ASN A 122 -16.65 -24.87 -1.99
N SER A 123 -16.52 -26.16 -2.34
CA SER A 123 -17.46 -26.83 -3.23
C SER A 123 -18.88 -26.82 -2.66
N LEU A 124 -19.88 -26.70 -3.53
CA LEU A 124 -21.30 -26.72 -3.19
C LEU A 124 -22.00 -27.80 -4.01
N THR A 125 -22.84 -28.60 -3.35
CA THR A 125 -23.84 -29.41 -4.00
C THR A 125 -25.23 -28.80 -3.73
N VAL A 126 -25.99 -28.53 -4.80
CA VAL A 126 -27.31 -27.92 -4.70
C VAL A 126 -28.29 -28.93 -4.12
N GLY A 127 -29.03 -28.52 -3.09
CA GLY A 127 -30.05 -29.34 -2.43
C GLY A 127 -31.38 -29.31 -3.14
N GLU A 128 -32.40 -29.90 -2.52
CA GLU A 128 -33.79 -29.98 -3.02
C GLU A 128 -34.47 -28.62 -3.29
N SER A 129 -33.91 -27.54 -2.69
CA SER A 129 -34.40 -26.17 -2.92
C SER A 129 -34.13 -25.64 -4.33
N GLY A 130 -33.29 -26.30 -5.12
CA GLY A 130 -32.91 -25.88 -6.45
C GLY A 130 -32.01 -24.65 -6.54
N TYR A 131 -31.49 -24.17 -5.40
CA TYR A 131 -30.52 -23.06 -5.36
C TYR A 131 -29.51 -23.24 -4.21
N GLY A 132 -28.42 -22.51 -4.31
CA GLY A 132 -27.38 -22.48 -3.28
C GLY A 132 -26.52 -21.23 -3.36
N TYR A 133 -25.70 -21.01 -2.32
CA TYR A 133 -24.75 -19.90 -2.26
C TYR A 133 -23.33 -20.43 -2.24
N VAL A 134 -22.52 -19.94 -3.15
CA VAL A 134 -21.08 -20.30 -3.28
C VAL A 134 -20.26 -19.09 -2.92
N LYS A 135 -19.35 -19.24 -1.96
CA LYS A 135 -18.35 -18.21 -1.66
C LYS A 135 -17.24 -18.28 -2.67
N VAL A 136 -16.94 -17.13 -3.28
CA VAL A 136 -15.92 -17.03 -4.33
C VAL A 136 -14.96 -15.90 -4.03
N ARG A 137 -13.74 -16.06 -4.55
CA ARG A 137 -12.67 -15.06 -4.51
C ARG A 137 -12.10 -14.86 -5.91
N SER A 138 -11.79 -13.60 -6.25
CA SER A 138 -11.15 -13.32 -7.53
C SER A 138 -9.78 -14.02 -7.64
N GLU A 139 -9.50 -14.60 -8.81
CA GLU A 139 -8.17 -15.17 -9.12
C GLU A 139 -7.10 -14.09 -9.25
N ALA A 140 -7.49 -12.93 -9.79
CA ALA A 140 -6.63 -11.77 -9.88
C ALA A 140 -6.70 -10.94 -8.59
N ILE A 141 -5.69 -10.11 -8.38
CA ILE A 141 -5.57 -9.16 -7.26
C ILE A 141 -5.55 -7.73 -7.80
N GLY A 142 -6.15 -6.81 -7.06
CA GLY A 142 -6.20 -5.40 -7.42
C GLY A 142 -7.60 -4.82 -7.27
N LEU A 143 -7.68 -3.50 -7.31
CA LEU A 143 -8.94 -2.75 -7.17
C LEU A 143 -9.96 -3.11 -8.26
N PHE A 144 -9.48 -3.42 -9.48
CA PHE A 144 -10.33 -3.78 -10.63
C PHE A 144 -11.12 -5.07 -10.43
N THR A 145 -10.77 -5.89 -9.43
CA THR A 145 -11.48 -7.12 -9.10
C THR A 145 -12.78 -6.87 -8.34
N ASN A 146 -12.99 -5.66 -7.83
CA ASN A 146 -14.29 -5.27 -7.27
C ASN A 146 -15.29 -5.11 -8.41
N VAL A 147 -16.37 -5.87 -8.36
CA VAL A 147 -17.39 -5.86 -9.39
C VAL A 147 -18.77 -5.60 -8.79
N ASP A 148 -19.64 -5.01 -9.58
CA ASP A 148 -20.99 -4.65 -9.18
C ASP A 148 -21.86 -5.88 -8.90
N ALA A 149 -22.93 -5.66 -8.15
CA ALA A 149 -23.98 -6.66 -7.98
C ALA A 149 -24.57 -7.05 -9.34
N ASN A 150 -24.99 -8.31 -9.46
CA ASN A 150 -25.57 -8.90 -10.68
C ASN A 150 -24.64 -8.86 -11.91
N SER A 151 -23.34 -8.75 -11.72
CA SER A 151 -22.35 -8.74 -12.81
C SER A 151 -21.68 -10.08 -13.06
N ILE A 152 -21.74 -11.03 -12.13
CA ILE A 152 -21.17 -12.37 -12.25
C ILE A 152 -22.27 -13.32 -12.70
N THR A 153 -22.32 -13.58 -14.01
CA THR A 153 -23.44 -14.28 -14.63
C THR A 153 -23.04 -15.55 -15.39
N THR A 154 -21.76 -15.89 -15.41
CA THR A 154 -21.25 -17.03 -16.17
C THR A 154 -20.43 -17.95 -15.29
N VAL A 155 -20.54 -19.27 -15.49
CA VAL A 155 -19.70 -20.28 -14.87
C VAL A 155 -18.96 -21.09 -15.95
N ASN A 156 -17.71 -21.42 -15.73
CA ASN A 156 -16.90 -22.19 -16.66
C ASN A 156 -16.00 -23.21 -15.92
N PRO A 157 -16.03 -24.52 -16.27
CA PRO A 157 -17.02 -25.17 -17.15
C PRO A 157 -18.43 -25.12 -16.54
N ILE A 158 -19.45 -25.17 -17.40
CA ILE A 158 -20.85 -25.20 -16.97
C ILE A 158 -21.19 -26.59 -16.43
N PRO A 159 -21.58 -26.74 -15.15
CA PRO A 159 -22.01 -28.04 -14.63
C PRO A 159 -23.32 -28.48 -15.28
N GLN A 160 -23.50 -29.80 -15.42
CA GLN A 160 -24.77 -30.37 -15.87
C GLN A 160 -25.88 -30.02 -14.85
N GLY A 161 -27.02 -29.56 -15.33
CA GLY A 161 -28.15 -29.11 -14.50
C GLY A 161 -28.03 -27.64 -14.02
N HIS A 162 -27.04 -26.89 -14.45
CA HIS A 162 -26.95 -25.46 -14.18
C HIS A 162 -27.97 -24.66 -14.97
N TYR A 163 -28.68 -23.74 -14.31
CA TYR A 163 -29.61 -22.83 -14.96
C TYR A 163 -29.08 -21.40 -15.01
N GLU A 164 -28.75 -20.82 -13.85
CA GLU A 164 -28.36 -19.42 -13.72
C GLU A 164 -27.45 -19.21 -12.53
N CYS A 165 -26.62 -18.17 -12.58
CA CYS A 165 -25.84 -17.70 -11.45
C CYS A 165 -25.79 -16.18 -11.42
N THR A 166 -25.78 -15.60 -10.21
CA THR A 166 -25.62 -14.16 -10.03
C THR A 166 -25.05 -13.83 -8.65
N ASN A 167 -24.33 -12.73 -8.56
CA ASN A 167 -23.91 -12.16 -7.28
C ASN A 167 -24.93 -11.10 -6.86
N GLU A 168 -25.69 -11.35 -5.81
CA GLU A 168 -26.69 -10.40 -5.28
C GLU A 168 -26.05 -9.15 -4.69
N TYR A 169 -24.82 -9.27 -4.22
CA TYR A 169 -24.03 -8.18 -3.60
C TYR A 169 -22.77 -7.89 -4.39
N TYR A 170 -22.24 -6.68 -4.19
CA TYR A 170 -20.95 -6.30 -4.75
C TYR A 170 -19.84 -7.27 -4.32
N ALA A 171 -18.92 -7.59 -5.22
CA ALA A 171 -17.65 -8.20 -4.83
C ALA A 171 -16.73 -7.10 -4.32
N ILE A 172 -16.29 -7.22 -3.08
CA ILE A 172 -15.50 -6.21 -2.38
C ILE A 172 -14.24 -6.82 -1.75
N GLY A 173 -13.31 -5.94 -1.36
CA GLY A 173 -12.04 -6.33 -0.73
C GLY A 173 -10.86 -6.32 -1.68
N GLY A 174 -11.10 -6.15 -2.99
CA GLY A 174 -10.04 -5.93 -3.97
C GLY A 174 -9.35 -4.60 -3.73
N ARG A 175 -8.02 -4.62 -3.65
CA ARG A 175 -7.20 -3.43 -3.51
C ARG A 175 -5.86 -3.61 -4.20
N ASP A 176 -5.30 -2.51 -4.67
CA ASP A 176 -3.95 -2.49 -5.22
C ASP A 176 -2.90 -2.50 -4.12
N LYS A 177 -1.67 -2.81 -4.50
CA LYS A 177 -0.52 -2.66 -3.61
C LYS A 177 -0.40 -1.19 -3.18
N GLU A 178 -0.11 -0.97 -1.91
CA GLU A 178 0.09 0.37 -1.36
C GLU A 178 1.20 1.12 -2.14
N SER A 179 0.88 2.31 -2.65
CA SER A 179 1.82 3.16 -3.38
C SER A 179 2.85 3.78 -2.42
N ASP A 180 3.99 4.24 -2.97
CA ASP A 180 5.01 4.97 -2.20
C ASP A 180 4.43 6.17 -1.46
N GLU A 181 3.52 6.89 -2.10
CA GLU A 181 2.90 8.07 -1.50
C GLU A 181 2.01 7.72 -0.31
N MET A 182 1.15 6.71 -0.45
CA MET A 182 0.30 6.24 0.64
C MET A 182 1.12 5.67 1.79
N PHE A 183 2.15 4.89 1.46
CA PHE A 183 3.03 4.29 2.45
C PHE A 183 3.84 5.35 3.20
N ARG A 184 4.40 6.35 2.51
CA ARG A 184 5.09 7.50 3.11
C ARG A 184 4.18 8.24 4.07
N ARG A 185 2.94 8.52 3.67
CA ARG A 185 1.95 9.16 4.54
C ARG A 185 1.70 8.35 5.80
N ARG A 186 1.61 7.02 5.69
CA ARG A 186 1.43 6.11 6.83
C ARG A 186 2.65 6.13 7.76
N ILE A 187 3.88 6.16 7.24
CA ILE A 187 5.11 6.26 8.03
C ILE A 187 5.14 7.59 8.78
N LEU A 188 4.91 8.71 8.10
CA LEU A 188 4.93 10.05 8.70
C LEU A 188 3.83 10.22 9.75
N ASN A 189 2.63 9.70 9.49
CA ASN A 189 1.55 9.72 10.48
C ASN A 189 1.89 8.85 11.70
N HIS A 190 2.57 7.72 11.50
CA HIS A 190 3.01 6.88 12.61
C HIS A 190 3.98 7.61 13.54
N GLN A 191 4.86 8.43 13.01
CA GLN A 191 5.78 9.24 13.80
C GLN A 191 5.07 10.28 14.67
N ASN A 192 4.01 10.92 14.15
CA ASN A 192 3.22 11.91 14.88
C ASN A 192 2.41 11.32 16.05
N VAL A 193 2.36 10.00 16.14
CA VAL A 193 1.51 9.24 17.06
C VAL A 193 2.23 8.87 18.37
N TYR A 194 3.47 9.27 18.58
CA TYR A 194 4.16 9.05 19.86
C TYR A 194 3.64 9.97 20.99
N ALA A 195 2.81 10.95 20.67
CA ALA A 195 2.08 11.69 21.70
C ALA A 195 0.97 10.79 22.28
N THR A 196 1.11 10.42 23.53
CA THR A 196 0.12 9.64 24.28
C THR A 196 -1.23 10.37 24.36
N ALA A 197 -2.30 9.66 24.01
CA ALA A 197 -3.70 10.10 24.16
C ALA A 197 -4.16 11.25 23.23
N THR A 198 -3.59 11.39 22.04
CA THR A 198 -4.20 12.28 21.04
C THR A 198 -5.35 11.58 20.30
N ILE A 199 -6.27 12.38 19.75
CA ILE A 199 -7.39 11.91 18.92
C ILE A 199 -6.87 11.08 17.74
N GLU A 200 -5.75 11.49 17.15
CA GLU A 200 -5.08 10.80 16.04
C GLU A 200 -4.61 9.41 16.47
N LYS A 201 -4.04 9.28 17.69
CA LYS A 201 -3.61 7.97 18.21
C LYS A 201 -4.77 7.03 18.42
N LEU A 202 -5.83 7.51 19.03
CA LEU A 202 -7.04 6.71 19.24
C LEU A 202 -7.65 6.30 17.91
N THR A 203 -7.77 7.22 16.95
CA THR A 203 -8.24 6.93 15.59
C THR A 203 -7.43 5.83 14.93
N GLN A 204 -6.11 5.91 15.03
CA GLN A 204 -5.21 4.92 14.44
C GLN A 204 -5.32 3.55 15.14
N ILE A 205 -5.42 3.52 16.46
CA ILE A 205 -5.62 2.27 17.21
C ILE A 205 -6.90 1.58 16.74
N PHE A 206 -8.00 2.31 16.64
CA PHE A 206 -9.27 1.74 16.19
C PHE A 206 -9.24 1.28 14.73
N GLN A 207 -8.62 2.05 13.84
CA GLN A 207 -8.46 1.65 12.43
C GLN A 207 -7.54 0.45 12.25
N ASN A 208 -6.52 0.30 13.10
CA ASN A 208 -5.66 -0.89 13.10
C ASN A 208 -6.36 -2.12 13.68
N PHE A 209 -7.29 -1.91 14.62
CA PHE A 209 -8.07 -2.99 15.20
C PHE A 209 -9.07 -3.58 14.21
N ASP A 210 -9.75 -2.74 13.43
CA ASP A 210 -10.66 -3.19 12.38
C ASP A 210 -10.56 -2.29 11.15
N ASN A 211 -10.06 -2.85 10.05
CA ASN A 211 -9.85 -2.15 8.78
C ASN A 211 -11.14 -1.71 8.09
N ARG A 212 -12.32 -2.11 8.60
CA ARG A 212 -13.64 -1.67 8.14
C ARG A 212 -14.03 -0.32 8.73
N ILE A 213 -13.31 0.17 9.74
CA ILE A 213 -13.53 1.48 10.33
C ILE A 213 -12.97 2.54 9.39
N LEU A 214 -13.85 3.21 8.66
CA LEU A 214 -13.48 4.22 7.68
C LEU A 214 -13.29 5.61 8.33
N LYS A 215 -14.10 5.91 9.34
CA LYS A 215 -14.10 7.21 10.01
C LYS A 215 -14.48 7.06 11.49
N ILE A 216 -13.76 7.76 12.34
CA ILE A 216 -14.06 7.88 13.76
C ILE A 216 -14.33 9.36 14.06
N MET A 217 -15.41 9.63 14.75
CA MET A 217 -15.75 10.98 15.20
C MET A 217 -15.78 10.99 16.72
N PHE A 218 -14.94 11.84 17.31
CA PHE A 218 -14.92 12.06 18.74
C PHE A 218 -15.86 13.22 19.05
N VAL A 219 -16.92 12.95 19.79
CA VAL A 219 -17.87 13.96 20.22
C VAL A 219 -17.55 14.29 21.68
N GLY A 220 -16.98 15.47 21.88
CA GLY A 220 -16.78 16.01 23.25
C GLY A 220 -18.08 16.59 23.78
N ILE A 221 -18.55 16.12 24.93
CA ILE A 221 -19.57 16.83 25.74
C ILE A 221 -18.79 17.66 26.74
N MET A 222 -19.15 18.91 26.88
CA MET A 222 -18.60 19.77 27.93
C MET A 222 -18.80 19.06 29.27
N GLU A 223 -17.71 18.84 30.00
CA GLU A 223 -17.56 18.08 31.22
C GLU A 223 -17.17 16.60 31.03
N ASP A 224 -15.86 16.38 30.85
CA ASP A 224 -15.09 15.15 31.13
C ASP A 224 -15.57 13.78 30.55
N THR A 225 -16.57 13.75 29.70
CA THR A 225 -17.06 12.51 29.09
C THR A 225 -16.83 12.50 27.58
N PHE A 226 -16.00 11.58 27.07
CA PHE A 226 -15.83 11.37 25.63
C PHE A 226 -16.85 10.33 25.15
N VAL A 227 -17.76 10.75 24.29
CA VAL A 227 -18.63 9.82 23.56
C VAL A 227 -17.99 9.50 22.22
N HIS A 228 -17.73 8.23 21.96
CA HIS A 228 -17.22 7.77 20.69
C HIS A 228 -18.37 7.32 19.80
N SER A 229 -18.49 7.91 18.63
CA SER A 229 -19.30 7.32 17.57
C SER A 229 -18.39 6.90 16.43
N HIS A 230 -18.44 5.65 16.02
CA HIS A 230 -17.83 5.20 14.78
C HIS A 230 -18.93 4.82 13.81
N THR A 231 -18.79 5.24 12.59
CA THR A 231 -19.64 4.76 11.49
C THR A 231 -18.99 3.51 10.90
N VAL A 232 -19.53 2.36 11.22
CA VAL A 232 -19.30 1.14 10.45
C VAL A 232 -20.42 1.08 9.42
N SER A 233 -20.17 0.53 8.25
CA SER A 233 -21.17 0.32 7.21
C SER A 233 -22.38 -0.52 7.67
N ASP A 234 -22.35 -1.06 8.89
CA ASP A 234 -23.37 -1.89 9.50
C ASP A 234 -24.04 -1.14 10.66
N THR A 235 -25.20 -0.57 10.38
CA THR A 235 -25.96 0.31 11.27
C THR A 235 -26.41 -0.37 12.58
N GLU A 236 -26.59 -1.67 12.59
CA GLU A 236 -27.03 -2.41 13.78
C GLU A 236 -25.93 -2.57 14.83
N ARG A 237 -24.69 -2.82 14.42
CA ARG A 237 -23.56 -2.94 15.34
C ARG A 237 -23.20 -1.61 16.01
N SER A 238 -23.37 -0.50 15.29
CA SER A 238 -23.15 0.83 15.85
C SER A 238 -24.12 1.15 16.98
N ARG A 239 -25.40 0.77 16.85
CA ARG A 239 -26.43 0.97 17.90
C ARG A 239 -26.14 0.14 19.16
N THR A 240 -25.63 -1.06 19.02
CA THR A 240 -25.29 -1.94 20.15
C THR A 240 -24.10 -1.41 20.94
N PHE A 241 -23.13 -0.80 20.25
CA PHE A 241 -21.96 -0.21 20.88
C PHE A 241 -22.32 1.06 21.66
N LEU A 242 -23.13 1.95 21.09
CA LEU A 242 -23.61 3.16 21.78
C LEU A 242 -24.41 2.83 23.05
N ARG A 243 -25.30 1.84 23.01
CA ARG A 243 -26.04 1.37 24.19
C ARG A 243 -25.11 0.87 25.32
N ARG A 244 -24.03 0.16 24.96
CA ARG A 244 -23.09 -0.34 25.96
C ARG A 244 -22.27 0.77 26.64
N VAL A 245 -22.07 1.90 25.99
CA VAL A 245 -21.37 3.05 26.58
C VAL A 245 -22.31 3.81 27.51
N GLU A 246 -23.60 3.91 27.18
CA GLU A 246 -24.62 4.50 28.05
C GLU A 246 -24.89 3.67 29.31
N ASP A 247 -24.73 2.33 29.24
CA ASP A 247 -24.90 1.43 30.39
C ASP A 247 -23.71 1.40 31.35
N ILE A 248 -22.59 2.04 31.01
CA ILE A 248 -21.35 2.12 31.81
C ILE A 248 -21.18 3.48 32.48
N ALA A 249 -21.96 4.48 32.08
CA ALA A 249 -22.00 5.81 32.66
C ALA A 249 -23.14 5.92 33.70
#